data_227eb08e80b58da775040a152b2f500e
#
_entry.id   227eb08e80b58da775040a152b2f500e
#
_cell.length_a   1.000
_cell.length_b   1.000
_cell.length_c   1.000
_cell.angle_alpha   90.00
_cell.angle_beta   90.00
_cell.angle_gamma   90.00
#
_symmetry.space_group_name_H-M   'P 1'
#
loop_
_entity.id
_entity.type
_entity.pdbx_description
1 polymer ?
#
loop_
_entity_poly.entity_id
_entity_poly.type
_entity_poly.pdbx_seq_one_letter_code
_entity_poly.pdbx_strand_id
1 'polypeptide(L)'
;GGGKAEIMDKVSPQGPVYQAGTLSGNPIATTAGIETLRILKAHPEYYTQIDESAKQIAQALRNWAKEKKRPLQVNQIGSLLCAFHTDKPVVDYDTATASDTKAYAEYFGYMLDHGIYTAPAQFEAMFVSAAHTQEDIEQTCRIISERP
;
A
#
# COMPACT_ATOMS: atom_id res chain seq x y z
N GLY A 1 -5.12 -9.33 20.80
CA GLY A 1 -5.62 -10.23 19.76
C GLY A 1 -6.97 -10.82 20.16
N GLY A 2 -7.72 -11.28 19.19
CA GLY A 2 -9.02 -11.93 19.40
C GLY A 2 -9.33 -12.85 18.23
N GLY A 3 -10.19 -13.84 18.48
CA GLY A 3 -10.56 -14.82 17.46
C GLY A 3 -11.54 -15.84 18.03
N LYS A 4 -11.80 -16.91 17.27
CA LYS A 4 -12.62 -18.02 17.74
C LYS A 4 -11.98 -18.65 18.99
N ALA A 5 -12.80 -18.99 20.02
CA ALA A 5 -12.32 -19.52 21.29
C ALA A 5 -11.42 -20.74 21.09
N GLU A 6 -11.83 -21.71 20.29
CA GLU A 6 -11.08 -22.93 19.97
C GLU A 6 -9.67 -22.70 19.41
N ILE A 7 -9.45 -21.53 18.77
CA ILE A 7 -8.13 -21.11 18.26
C ILE A 7 -7.38 -20.34 19.35
N MET A 8 -8.07 -19.43 20.04
CA MET A 8 -7.45 -18.61 21.08
C MET A 8 -7.00 -19.43 22.28
N ASP A 9 -7.69 -20.51 22.62
CA ASP A 9 -7.32 -21.45 23.70
C ASP A 9 -6.00 -22.19 23.43
N LYS A 10 -5.48 -22.14 22.20
CA LYS A 10 -4.15 -22.67 21.87
C LYS A 10 -3.02 -21.70 22.21
N VAL A 11 -3.34 -20.44 22.47
CA VAL A 11 -2.34 -19.40 22.79
C VAL A 11 -2.06 -19.41 24.29
N SER A 12 -0.78 -19.26 24.66
CA SER A 12 -0.33 -19.15 26.05
C SER A 12 -1.10 -18.03 26.80
N PRO A 13 -1.51 -18.22 28.09
CA PRO A 13 -1.15 -19.35 28.97
C PRO A 13 -2.06 -20.58 28.87
N GLN A 14 -3.20 -20.53 28.16
CA GLN A 14 -4.14 -21.65 28.06
C GLN A 14 -3.59 -22.78 27.17
N GLY A 15 -2.84 -22.46 26.14
CA GLY A 15 -2.28 -23.41 25.19
C GLY A 15 -0.76 -23.30 25.02
N PRO A 16 -0.17 -24.15 24.17
CA PRO A 16 1.28 -24.25 24.02
C PRO A 16 1.87 -23.20 23.06
N VAL A 17 1.05 -22.42 22.37
CA VAL A 17 1.55 -21.46 21.37
C VAL A 17 1.97 -20.17 22.05
N TYR A 18 3.28 -19.92 22.09
CA TYR A 18 3.83 -18.68 22.63
C TYR A 18 3.49 -17.49 21.71
N GLN A 19 3.06 -16.39 22.33
CA GLN A 19 2.82 -15.12 21.68
C GLN A 19 3.32 -13.99 22.58
N ALA A 20 4.18 -13.13 22.04
CA ALA A 20 4.67 -11.95 22.72
C ALA A 20 4.81 -10.77 21.74
N GLY A 21 4.78 -9.57 22.27
CA GLY A 21 5.02 -8.35 21.51
C GLY A 21 5.74 -7.34 22.40
N THR A 22 6.93 -6.94 22.02
CA THR A 22 7.81 -6.05 22.81
C THR A 22 7.18 -4.69 23.09
N LEU A 23 6.29 -4.21 22.20
CA LEU A 23 5.56 -2.95 22.35
C LEU A 23 4.12 -3.12 22.83
N SER A 24 3.68 -4.36 23.13
CA SER A 24 2.33 -4.62 23.65
C SER A 24 2.17 -3.96 25.04
N GLY A 25 1.24 -2.99 25.13
CA GLY A 25 1.03 -2.23 26.36
C GLY A 25 2.08 -1.16 26.64
N ASN A 26 3.03 -0.92 25.75
CA ASN A 26 3.98 0.18 25.90
C ASN A 26 3.22 1.52 25.94
N PRO A 27 3.43 2.39 26.98
CA PRO A 27 2.65 3.61 27.13
C PRO A 27 2.76 4.58 25.96
N ILE A 28 3.94 4.71 25.36
CA ILE A 28 4.17 5.60 24.21
C ILE A 28 3.43 5.07 22.98
N ALA A 29 3.60 3.79 22.67
CA ALA A 29 2.92 3.17 21.54
C ALA A 29 1.38 3.20 21.69
N THR A 30 0.89 2.97 22.90
CA THR A 30 -0.56 3.01 23.20
C THR A 30 -1.10 4.43 23.08
N THR A 31 -0.39 5.42 23.61
CA THR A 31 -0.79 6.83 23.51
C THR A 31 -0.80 7.31 22.06
N ALA A 32 0.26 7.01 21.29
CA ALA A 32 0.31 7.34 19.88
C ALA A 32 -0.86 6.70 19.08
N GLY A 33 -1.16 5.43 19.37
CA GLY A 33 -2.28 4.72 18.76
C GLY A 33 -3.64 5.36 19.10
N ILE A 34 -3.86 5.74 20.36
CA ILE A 34 -5.09 6.42 20.79
C ILE A 34 -5.25 7.76 20.08
N GLU A 35 -4.21 8.58 20.02
CA GLU A 35 -4.27 9.89 19.37
C GLU A 35 -4.47 9.76 17.86
N THR A 36 -3.82 8.81 17.20
CA THR A 36 -4.07 8.52 15.78
C THR A 36 -5.53 8.16 15.52
N LEU A 37 -6.10 7.27 16.34
CA LEU A 37 -7.51 6.88 16.20
C LEU A 37 -8.47 8.03 16.52
N ARG A 38 -8.15 8.92 17.48
CA ARG A 38 -8.93 10.13 17.78
C ARG A 38 -8.95 11.08 16.60
N ILE A 39 -7.79 11.34 15.98
CA ILE A 39 -7.67 12.19 14.79
C ILE A 39 -8.52 11.61 13.65
N LEU A 40 -8.35 10.33 13.32
CA LEU A 40 -9.10 9.68 12.25
C LEU A 40 -10.62 9.69 12.52
N LYS A 41 -11.05 9.55 13.77
CA LYS A 41 -12.46 9.63 14.16
C LYS A 41 -13.02 11.06 14.06
N ALA A 42 -12.21 12.06 14.38
CA ALA A 42 -12.60 13.48 14.30
C ALA A 42 -12.62 13.99 12.86
N HIS A 43 -11.84 13.37 11.96
CA HIS A 43 -11.63 13.77 10.56
C HIS A 43 -11.97 12.63 9.59
N PRO A 44 -13.25 12.19 9.49
CA PRO A 44 -13.64 11.12 8.58
C PRO A 44 -13.40 11.47 7.11
N GLU A 45 -13.32 12.77 6.77
CA GLU A 45 -12.97 13.27 5.44
C GLU A 45 -11.59 12.80 4.94
N TYR A 46 -10.66 12.47 5.85
CA TYR A 46 -9.34 11.94 5.46
C TYR A 46 -9.46 10.63 4.67
N TYR A 47 -10.42 9.77 5.00
CA TYR A 47 -10.62 8.53 4.25
C TYR A 47 -11.04 8.78 2.80
N THR A 48 -11.88 9.78 2.57
CA THR A 48 -12.28 10.20 1.22
C THR A 48 -11.08 10.82 0.48
N GLN A 49 -10.35 11.72 1.13
CA GLN A 49 -9.17 12.36 0.56
C GLN A 49 -8.12 11.35 0.10
N ILE A 50 -7.75 10.41 0.97
CA ILE A 50 -6.71 9.42 0.63
C ILE A 50 -7.18 8.42 -0.43
N ASP A 51 -8.45 8.07 -0.47
CA ASP A 51 -9.03 7.22 -1.53
C ASP A 51 -9.00 7.93 -2.89
N GLU A 52 -9.41 9.19 -2.95
CA GLU A 52 -9.38 10.01 -4.16
C GLU A 52 -7.92 10.21 -4.67
N SER A 53 -6.99 10.46 -3.77
CA SER A 53 -5.57 10.59 -4.10
C SER A 53 -4.98 9.30 -4.66
N ALA A 54 -5.30 8.17 -4.03
CA ALA A 54 -4.86 6.85 -4.52
C ALA A 54 -5.48 6.51 -5.89
N LYS A 55 -6.75 6.89 -6.13
CA LYS A 55 -7.40 6.73 -7.43
C LYS A 55 -6.70 7.52 -8.54
N GLN A 56 -6.25 8.74 -8.27
CA GLN A 56 -5.51 9.54 -9.24
C GLN A 56 -4.21 8.85 -9.65
N ILE A 57 -3.42 8.36 -8.68
CA ILE A 57 -2.17 7.64 -8.94
C ILE A 57 -2.47 6.32 -9.70
N ALA A 58 -3.45 5.54 -9.27
CA ALA A 58 -3.83 4.31 -9.94
C ALA A 58 -4.27 4.55 -11.38
N GLN A 59 -4.99 5.65 -11.64
CA GLN A 59 -5.42 6.02 -12.98
C GLN A 59 -4.24 6.46 -13.85
N ALA A 60 -3.29 7.21 -13.31
CA ALA A 60 -2.07 7.61 -14.01
C ALA A 60 -1.26 6.38 -14.46
N LEU A 61 -1.10 5.39 -13.57
CA LEU A 61 -0.44 4.12 -13.89
C LEU A 61 -1.15 3.35 -15.00
N ARG A 62 -2.48 3.24 -14.93
CA ARG A 62 -3.28 2.56 -15.97
C ARG A 62 -3.21 3.29 -17.32
N ASN A 63 -3.25 4.62 -17.31
CA ASN A 63 -3.16 5.44 -18.52
C ASN A 63 -1.80 5.28 -19.17
N TRP A 64 -0.72 5.38 -18.39
CA TRP A 64 0.64 5.14 -18.86
C TRP A 64 0.78 3.76 -19.50
N ALA A 65 0.32 2.71 -18.82
CA ALA A 65 0.40 1.34 -19.33
C ALA A 65 -0.33 1.17 -20.66
N LYS A 66 -1.52 1.76 -20.77
CA LYS A 66 -2.30 1.75 -22.00
C LYS A 66 -1.61 2.50 -23.15
N GLU A 67 -1.10 3.69 -22.89
CA GLU A 67 -0.42 4.55 -23.87
C GLU A 67 0.87 3.89 -24.38
N LYS A 68 1.69 3.40 -23.45
CA LYS A 68 2.98 2.76 -23.77
C LYS A 68 2.83 1.29 -24.18
N LYS A 69 1.61 0.75 -24.18
CA LYS A 69 1.33 -0.67 -24.48
C LYS A 69 2.16 -1.62 -23.61
N ARG A 70 2.31 -1.28 -22.32
CA ARG A 70 3.04 -2.08 -21.35
C ARG A 70 2.08 -2.93 -20.51
N PRO A 71 2.45 -4.20 -20.21
CA PRO A 71 1.65 -5.04 -19.32
C PRO A 71 1.70 -4.46 -17.89
N LEU A 72 0.54 -4.09 -17.35
CA LEU A 72 0.41 -3.59 -15.99
C LEU A 72 -1.01 -3.83 -15.46
N GLN A 73 -1.10 -4.44 -14.29
CA GLN A 73 -2.33 -4.55 -13.51
C GLN A 73 -2.22 -3.67 -12.27
N VAL A 74 -3.21 -2.84 -12.01
CA VAL A 74 -3.24 -1.97 -10.84
C VAL A 74 -4.43 -2.35 -9.97
N ASN A 75 -4.15 -3.01 -8.86
CA ASN A 75 -5.10 -3.31 -7.80
C ASN A 75 -5.14 -2.14 -6.82
N GLN A 76 -6.33 -1.74 -6.39
CA GLN A 76 -6.53 -0.63 -5.47
C GLN A 76 -7.75 -0.87 -4.60
N ILE A 77 -7.61 -0.53 -3.31
CA ILE A 77 -8.71 -0.42 -2.36
C ILE A 77 -8.41 0.70 -1.37
N GLY A 78 -9.28 1.73 -1.30
CA GLY A 78 -9.01 2.92 -0.48
C GLY A 78 -7.65 3.52 -0.80
N SER A 79 -6.85 3.79 0.22
CA SER A 79 -5.50 4.35 0.11
C SER A 79 -4.42 3.37 -0.35
N LEU A 80 -4.77 2.09 -0.43
CA LEU A 80 -3.85 0.99 -0.72
C LEU A 80 -3.87 0.68 -2.21
N LEU A 81 -2.71 0.66 -2.86
CA LEU A 81 -2.59 0.26 -4.26
C LEU A 81 -1.31 -0.52 -4.52
N CYS A 82 -1.34 -1.39 -5.52
CA CYS A 82 -0.18 -2.10 -6.01
C CYS A 82 -0.22 -2.19 -7.53
N ALA A 83 0.90 -1.91 -8.18
CA ALA A 83 1.09 -2.01 -9.61
C ALA A 83 1.92 -3.26 -9.94
N PHE A 84 1.27 -4.25 -10.54
CA PHE A 84 1.90 -5.51 -10.93
C PHE A 84 2.26 -5.48 -12.42
N HIS A 85 3.52 -5.71 -12.75
CA HIS A 85 4.01 -5.74 -14.13
C HIS A 85 3.66 -7.08 -14.79
N THR A 86 2.39 -7.23 -15.17
CA THR A 86 1.82 -8.41 -15.81
C THR A 86 0.61 -8.04 -16.67
N ASP A 87 0.31 -8.84 -17.69
CA ASP A 87 -0.89 -8.70 -18.52
C ASP A 87 -2.10 -9.46 -17.96
N LYS A 88 -1.89 -10.31 -16.94
CA LYS A 88 -2.92 -11.16 -16.34
C LYS A 88 -3.53 -10.52 -15.09
N PRO A 89 -4.82 -10.71 -14.81
CA PRO A 89 -5.43 -10.29 -13.55
C PRO A 89 -4.68 -10.89 -12.35
N VAL A 90 -4.41 -10.07 -11.34
CA VAL A 90 -3.77 -10.50 -10.10
C VAL A 90 -4.84 -10.64 -9.02
N VAL A 91 -5.11 -11.87 -8.60
CA VAL A 91 -6.20 -12.23 -7.68
C VAL A 91 -5.74 -13.09 -6.49
N ASP A 92 -4.53 -13.61 -6.54
CA ASP A 92 -3.93 -14.47 -5.51
C ASP A 92 -2.40 -14.40 -5.52
N TYR A 93 -1.76 -15.17 -4.67
CA TYR A 93 -0.32 -15.24 -4.53
C TYR A 93 0.38 -15.70 -5.83
N ASP A 94 -0.16 -16.74 -6.47
CA ASP A 94 0.45 -17.33 -7.66
C ASP A 94 0.44 -16.35 -8.83
N THR A 95 -0.68 -15.65 -9.04
CA THR A 95 -0.79 -14.62 -10.06
C THR A 95 0.04 -13.38 -9.75
N ALA A 96 0.23 -13.01 -8.47
CA ALA A 96 1.09 -11.93 -8.07
C ALA A 96 2.57 -12.25 -8.34
N THR A 97 3.03 -13.46 -7.97
CA THR A 97 4.43 -13.88 -8.15
C THR A 97 4.83 -14.10 -9.60
N ALA A 98 3.87 -14.22 -10.53
CA ALA A 98 4.11 -14.28 -11.96
C ALA A 98 4.46 -12.91 -12.59
N SER A 99 4.49 -11.82 -11.81
CA SER A 99 4.84 -10.47 -12.29
C SER A 99 6.30 -10.36 -12.69
N ASP A 100 6.59 -9.49 -13.68
CA ASP A 100 7.94 -9.18 -14.12
C ASP A 100 8.65 -8.26 -13.11
N THR A 101 9.48 -8.86 -12.26
CA THR A 101 10.25 -8.15 -11.24
C THR A 101 11.35 -7.27 -11.82
N LYS A 102 11.83 -7.53 -13.05
CA LYS A 102 12.83 -6.67 -13.72
C LYS A 102 12.15 -5.37 -14.20
N ALA A 103 10.98 -5.47 -14.82
CA ALA A 103 10.20 -4.31 -15.18
C ALA A 103 9.81 -3.45 -13.97
N TYR A 104 9.55 -4.09 -12.82
CA TYR A 104 9.37 -3.37 -11.56
C TYR A 104 10.62 -2.64 -11.09
N ALA A 105 11.79 -3.30 -11.16
CA ALA A 105 13.05 -2.66 -10.77
C ALA A 105 13.36 -1.43 -11.63
N GLU A 106 13.08 -1.48 -12.93
CA GLU A 106 13.19 -0.33 -13.83
C GLU A 106 12.20 0.80 -13.44
N TYR A 107 10.96 0.43 -13.09
CA TYR A 107 9.97 1.38 -12.58
C TYR A 107 10.43 2.03 -11.28
N PHE A 108 10.88 1.24 -10.32
CA PHE A 108 11.40 1.73 -9.04
C PHE A 108 12.57 2.71 -9.23
N GLY A 109 13.57 2.32 -10.06
CA GLY A 109 14.72 3.18 -10.35
C GLY A 109 14.29 4.51 -10.97
N TYR A 110 13.42 4.47 -11.98
CA TYR A 110 12.88 5.68 -12.60
C TYR A 110 12.17 6.60 -11.59
N MET A 111 11.28 6.05 -10.76
CA MET A 111 10.56 6.82 -9.74
C MET A 111 11.52 7.45 -8.73
N LEU A 112 12.51 6.69 -8.27
CA LEU A 112 13.53 7.15 -7.31
C LEU A 112 14.37 8.31 -7.90
N ASP A 113 14.82 8.18 -9.14
CA ASP A 113 15.61 9.21 -9.85
C ASP A 113 14.82 10.53 -10.03
N HIS A 114 13.47 10.43 -10.00
CA HIS A 114 12.58 11.60 -10.08
C HIS A 114 12.03 12.04 -8.71
N GLY A 115 12.62 11.54 -7.62
CA GLY A 115 12.29 11.98 -6.25
C GLY A 115 11.07 11.30 -5.63
N ILE A 116 10.54 10.23 -6.24
CA ILE A 116 9.43 9.45 -5.69
C ILE A 116 9.96 8.12 -5.14
N TYR A 117 9.98 7.98 -3.82
CA TYR A 117 10.43 6.76 -3.17
C TYR A 117 9.26 5.79 -2.99
N THR A 118 9.19 4.77 -3.82
CA THR A 118 8.25 3.64 -3.70
C THR A 118 8.89 2.47 -2.97
N ALA A 119 8.14 1.40 -2.73
CA ALA A 119 8.71 0.18 -2.17
C ALA A 119 9.75 -0.43 -3.13
N PRO A 120 10.89 -0.93 -2.63
CA PRO A 120 11.94 -1.48 -3.51
C PRO A 120 11.60 -2.88 -4.07
N ALA A 121 10.51 -3.50 -3.61
CA ALA A 121 10.07 -4.81 -4.05
C ALA A 121 8.67 -4.78 -4.66
N GLN A 122 8.48 -5.57 -5.75
CA GLN A 122 7.22 -5.67 -6.48
C GLN A 122 6.02 -6.07 -5.60
N PHE A 123 6.26 -6.85 -4.56
CA PHE A 123 5.21 -7.47 -3.76
C PHE A 123 4.82 -6.66 -2.52
N GLU A 124 5.18 -5.39 -2.50
CA GLU A 124 4.80 -4.45 -1.46
C GLU A 124 3.76 -3.47 -1.96
N ALA A 125 2.76 -3.21 -1.13
CA ALA A 125 1.72 -2.24 -1.45
C ALA A 125 2.18 -0.81 -1.15
N MET A 126 1.72 0.13 -1.97
CA MET A 126 1.88 1.56 -1.75
C MET A 126 0.70 2.09 -0.95
N PHE A 127 0.99 3.04 -0.06
CA PHE A 127 -0.01 3.69 0.78
C PHE A 127 0.00 5.19 0.53
N VAL A 128 -1.17 5.76 0.31
CA VAL A 128 -1.36 7.21 0.32
C VAL A 128 -1.87 7.64 1.69
N SER A 129 -1.33 8.71 2.23
CA SER A 129 -1.75 9.27 3.52
C SER A 129 -2.33 10.67 3.36
N ALA A 130 -3.04 11.16 4.38
CA ALA A 130 -3.57 12.53 4.41
C ALA A 130 -2.47 13.61 4.51
N ALA A 131 -1.21 13.21 4.73
CA ALA A 131 -0.07 14.12 4.72
C ALA A 131 0.43 14.47 3.30
N HIS A 132 0.08 13.65 2.30
CA HIS A 132 0.38 13.99 0.91
C HIS A 132 -0.53 15.14 0.47
N THR A 133 0.09 16.19 -0.04
CA THR A 133 -0.63 17.33 -0.61
C THR A 133 -1.16 17.00 -2.01
N GLN A 134 -2.10 17.78 -2.50
CA GLN A 134 -2.56 17.64 -3.88
C GLN A 134 -1.41 17.86 -4.89
N GLU A 135 -0.46 18.75 -4.59
CA GLU A 135 0.72 18.98 -5.40
C GLU A 135 1.63 17.74 -5.48
N ASP A 136 1.82 17.02 -4.35
CA ASP A 136 2.58 15.76 -4.33
C ASP A 136 1.92 14.70 -5.23
N ILE A 137 0.59 14.61 -5.19
CA ILE A 137 -0.16 13.65 -6.02
C ILE A 137 -0.06 14.01 -7.51
N GLU A 138 -0.24 15.28 -7.85
CA GLU A 138 -0.14 15.77 -9.24
C GLU A 138 1.28 15.59 -9.79
N GLN A 139 2.30 15.88 -8.98
CA GLN A 139 3.69 15.65 -9.36
C GLN A 139 3.95 14.15 -9.60
N THR A 140 3.48 13.30 -8.71
CA THR A 140 3.61 11.84 -8.86
C THR A 140 2.93 11.35 -10.14
N CYS A 141 1.71 11.79 -10.41
CA CYS A 141 0.97 11.44 -11.63
C CYS A 141 1.70 11.91 -12.91
N ARG A 142 2.27 13.12 -12.89
CA ARG A 142 3.06 13.65 -13.99
C ARG A 142 4.30 12.80 -14.27
N ILE A 143 5.08 12.50 -13.22
CA ILE A 143 6.28 11.65 -13.33
C ILE A 143 5.92 10.27 -13.90
N ILE A 144 4.83 9.66 -13.45
CA ILE A 144 4.35 8.39 -14.00
C ILE A 144 4.04 8.53 -15.50
N SER A 145 3.36 9.59 -15.91
CA SER A 145 2.95 9.78 -17.31
C SER A 145 4.13 10.04 -18.25
N GLU A 146 5.19 10.69 -17.77
CA GLU A 146 6.41 11.01 -18.51
C GLU A 146 7.37 9.81 -18.66
N ARG A 147 7.11 8.71 -17.94
CA ARG A 147 7.96 7.52 -18.01
C ARG A 147 8.04 6.96 -19.45
N PRO A 148 9.25 6.64 -19.95
CA PRO A 148 9.49 6.06 -21.28
C PRO A 148 8.74 4.77 -21.58
#